data_4a3ee9304d69d506128412f4253fc10f
#
_entry.id   4a3ee9304d69d506128412f4253fc10f
#
_cell.length_a   1.000
_cell.length_b   1.000
_cell.length_c   1.000
_cell.angle_alpha   90.00
_cell.angle_beta   90.00
_cell.angle_gamma   90.00
#
_symmetry.space_group_name_H-M   'P 1'
#
loop_
_entity.id
_entity.type
_entity.pdbx_description
1 polymer ?
#
loop_
_entity_poly.entity_id
_entity_poly.type
_entity_poly.pdbx_seq_one_letter_code
_entity_poly.pdbx_strand_id
1 'polypeptide(L)'
;VNGEIHRVPESPQVHTIEARTHGRYLVRVPNEPPPWPLLVGFHGYAEAAGDHLNELTRIPGTEAWLVVAIQALHPFYTRKERVVASWMTRDDREHAIADNVDYVGRVLDRVRQEHQTKPTLVFAGFSQGGAMAYRAAAHYRADGLIILAADVPPDVVTQQRVTLPPVLIGRGIRDDWYTEAKELADVKALTNAGVHVDSCVFDGGHEWTDPFRTAASTVL
;
A
#
# COMPACT_ATOMS: atom_id res chain seq x y z
N VAL A 1 44.63 17.27 44.66
CA VAL A 1 44.20 16.77 43.34
C VAL A 1 42.68 16.75 43.35
N ASN A 2 42.05 17.81 42.77
CA ASN A 2 40.60 17.90 42.65
C ASN A 2 40.18 17.02 41.46
N GLY A 3 39.51 15.89 41.74
CA GLY A 3 38.89 15.04 40.72
C GLY A 3 37.64 15.77 40.20
N GLU A 4 37.66 16.25 38.96
CA GLU A 4 36.46 16.67 38.23
C GLU A 4 35.60 15.45 37.92
N ILE A 5 34.38 15.45 38.47
CA ILE A 5 33.35 14.45 38.14
C ILE A 5 32.76 14.88 36.81
N HIS A 6 33.20 14.26 35.70
CA HIS A 6 32.53 14.39 34.42
C HIS A 6 31.17 13.65 34.51
N ARG A 7 30.06 14.40 34.64
CA ARG A 7 28.73 13.87 34.43
C ARG A 7 28.57 13.56 32.94
N VAL A 8 28.40 12.29 32.60
CA VAL A 8 27.93 11.90 31.28
C VAL A 8 26.53 12.49 31.12
N PRO A 9 26.27 13.28 30.07
CA PRO A 9 24.92 13.82 29.87
C PRO A 9 23.94 12.65 29.72
N GLU A 10 22.85 12.68 30.47
CA GLU A 10 21.76 11.71 30.30
C GLU A 10 21.22 11.84 28.88
N SER A 11 21.07 10.68 28.18
CA SER A 11 20.45 10.65 26.85
C SER A 11 19.01 11.13 26.96
N PRO A 12 18.52 11.95 26.00
CA PRO A 12 17.14 12.42 26.01
C PRO A 12 16.18 11.23 25.98
N GLN A 13 15.09 11.33 26.73
CA GLN A 13 14.01 10.34 26.69
C GLN A 13 13.07 10.65 25.53
N VAL A 14 12.72 9.64 24.74
CA VAL A 14 11.74 9.76 23.66
C VAL A 14 10.37 9.38 24.19
N HIS A 15 9.40 10.24 23.99
CA HIS A 15 7.99 10.02 24.34
C HIS A 15 7.13 10.19 23.09
N THR A 16 6.11 9.33 22.94
CA THR A 16 5.11 9.42 21.88
C THR A 16 3.75 9.76 22.46
N ILE A 17 2.93 10.47 21.69
CA ILE A 17 1.56 10.80 22.05
C ILE A 17 0.69 10.73 20.80
N GLU A 18 -0.51 10.16 20.96
CA GLU A 18 -1.50 10.13 19.89
C GLU A 18 -1.96 11.55 19.51
N ALA A 19 -2.01 11.83 18.21
CA ALA A 19 -2.47 13.11 17.68
C ALA A 19 -3.47 12.91 16.53
N ARG A 20 -4.46 13.81 16.39
CA ARG A 20 -5.43 13.77 15.32
C ARG A 20 -4.91 14.47 14.08
N THR A 21 -5.08 13.83 12.92
CA THR A 21 -4.83 14.43 11.61
C THR A 21 -5.98 14.14 10.66
N HIS A 22 -6.07 14.90 9.55
CA HIS A 22 -7.03 14.67 8.48
C HIS A 22 -6.35 13.92 7.34
N GLY A 23 -6.88 12.76 6.98
CA GLY A 23 -6.49 12.04 5.78
C GLY A 23 -7.20 12.58 4.54
N ARG A 24 -6.66 12.26 3.37
CA ARG A 24 -7.23 12.59 2.05
C ARG A 24 -7.30 11.33 1.20
N TYR A 25 -8.36 11.18 0.44
CA TYR A 25 -8.48 10.16 -0.59
C TYR A 25 -9.20 10.76 -1.82
N LEU A 26 -8.99 10.16 -2.97
CA LEU A 26 -9.60 10.53 -4.24
C LEU A 26 -10.50 9.40 -4.70
N VAL A 27 -11.63 9.74 -5.29
CA VAL A 27 -12.60 8.76 -5.81
C VAL A 27 -12.88 9.05 -7.28
N ARG A 28 -12.76 8.03 -8.11
CA ARG A 28 -13.26 8.04 -9.49
C ARG A 28 -14.51 7.17 -9.55
N VAL A 29 -15.65 7.80 -9.77
CA VAL A 29 -16.95 7.14 -9.91
C VAL A 29 -17.11 6.67 -11.36
N PRO A 30 -17.53 5.41 -11.60
CA PRO A 30 -17.85 4.93 -12.94
C PRO A 30 -19.02 5.68 -13.59
N ASN A 31 -19.08 5.65 -14.92
CA ASN A 31 -20.25 6.11 -15.65
C ASN A 31 -21.41 5.11 -15.60
N GLU A 32 -21.11 3.84 -15.38
CA GLU A 32 -22.08 2.76 -15.22
C GLU A 32 -22.93 2.95 -13.95
N PRO A 33 -24.20 2.50 -13.94
CA PRO A 33 -25.02 2.60 -12.73
C PRO A 33 -24.51 1.69 -11.61
N PRO A 34 -24.68 2.09 -10.32
CA PRO A 34 -24.31 1.27 -9.17
C PRO A 34 -25.19 0.00 -9.06
N PRO A 35 -24.82 -0.99 -8.23
CA PRO A 35 -23.66 -0.98 -7.33
C PRO A 35 -22.34 -1.36 -8.02
N TRP A 36 -21.23 -0.73 -7.60
CA TRP A 36 -19.91 -0.92 -8.19
C TRP A 36 -19.00 -1.83 -7.34
N PRO A 37 -18.14 -2.67 -7.94
CA PRO A 37 -17.02 -3.26 -7.21
C PRO A 37 -16.01 -2.17 -6.85
N LEU A 38 -15.22 -2.40 -5.78
CA LEU A 38 -14.34 -1.40 -5.19
C LEU A 38 -12.87 -1.77 -5.40
N LEU A 39 -12.11 -0.88 -6.07
CA LEU A 39 -10.66 -0.94 -6.19
C LEU A 39 -10.05 0.17 -5.35
N VAL A 40 -9.21 -0.18 -4.37
CA VAL A 40 -8.57 0.77 -3.45
C VAL A 40 -7.07 0.70 -3.59
N GLY A 41 -6.44 1.85 -3.83
CA GLY A 41 -5.03 1.94 -4.13
C GLY A 41 -4.19 2.72 -3.13
N PHE A 42 -2.91 2.30 -3.04
CA PHE A 42 -1.88 2.79 -2.14
C PHE A 42 -0.64 3.17 -2.93
N HIS A 43 -0.33 4.46 -2.96
CA HIS A 43 0.79 5.02 -3.74
C HIS A 43 2.17 4.67 -3.16
N GLY A 44 3.22 4.79 -3.95
CA GLY A 44 4.60 4.61 -3.53
C GLY A 44 5.12 5.74 -2.62
N TYR A 45 6.32 5.56 -2.06
CA TYR A 45 7.01 6.62 -1.33
C TYR A 45 7.24 7.84 -2.23
N ALA A 46 7.02 9.02 -1.68
CA ALA A 46 7.18 10.29 -2.41
C ALA A 46 6.28 10.44 -3.66
N GLU A 47 5.14 9.75 -3.67
CA GLU A 47 4.05 9.94 -4.61
C GLU A 47 2.85 10.60 -3.95
N ALA A 48 1.84 10.94 -4.74
CA ALA A 48 0.54 11.42 -4.26
C ALA A 48 -0.59 10.49 -4.71
N ALA A 49 -1.73 10.53 -4.02
CA ALA A 49 -2.90 9.74 -4.38
C ALA A 49 -3.36 9.99 -5.83
N GLY A 50 -3.18 11.21 -6.36
CA GLY A 50 -3.52 11.55 -7.74
C GLY A 50 -2.69 10.78 -8.77
N ASP A 51 -1.38 10.60 -8.51
CA ASP A 51 -0.50 9.81 -9.39
C ASP A 51 -0.98 8.37 -9.44
N HIS A 52 -1.25 7.81 -8.27
CA HIS A 52 -1.70 6.43 -8.16
C HIS A 52 -3.09 6.22 -8.75
N LEU A 53 -4.02 7.15 -8.55
CA LEU A 53 -5.34 7.11 -9.18
C LEU A 53 -5.23 7.04 -10.71
N ASN A 54 -4.34 7.84 -11.29
CA ASN A 54 -4.08 7.81 -12.72
C ASN A 54 -3.57 6.44 -13.20
N GLU A 55 -2.69 5.79 -12.42
CA GLU A 55 -2.21 4.46 -12.75
C GLU A 55 -3.31 3.40 -12.65
N LEU A 56 -4.10 3.41 -11.57
CA LEU A 56 -5.21 2.48 -11.37
C LEU A 56 -6.26 2.59 -12.48
N THR A 57 -6.60 3.80 -12.90
CA THR A 57 -7.60 4.02 -13.94
C THR A 57 -7.14 3.63 -15.35
N ARG A 58 -5.85 3.33 -15.52
CA ARG A 58 -5.27 2.76 -16.76
C ARG A 58 -5.28 1.23 -16.78
N ILE A 59 -5.63 0.56 -15.69
CA ILE A 59 -5.82 -0.90 -15.68
C ILE A 59 -7.08 -1.21 -16.50
N PRO A 60 -7.01 -2.04 -17.56
CA PRO A 60 -8.18 -2.39 -18.36
C PRO A 60 -9.28 -3.02 -17.50
N GLY A 61 -10.52 -2.63 -17.68
CA GLY A 61 -11.68 -3.12 -16.92
C GLY A 61 -12.04 -2.25 -15.71
N THR A 62 -11.18 -1.30 -15.29
CA THR A 62 -11.49 -0.42 -14.15
C THR A 62 -12.58 0.60 -14.44
N GLU A 63 -12.95 0.82 -15.69
CA GLU A 63 -14.05 1.73 -16.07
C GLU A 63 -15.36 1.41 -15.38
N ALA A 64 -15.59 0.12 -15.03
CA ALA A 64 -16.78 -0.34 -14.30
C ALA A 64 -16.60 -0.37 -12.76
N TRP A 65 -15.43 0.03 -12.23
CA TRP A 65 -15.10 -0.01 -10.82
C TRP A 65 -15.15 1.36 -10.16
N LEU A 66 -15.62 1.42 -8.93
CA LEU A 66 -15.38 2.57 -8.06
C LEU A 66 -13.92 2.54 -7.62
N VAL A 67 -13.10 3.47 -8.14
CA VAL A 67 -11.66 3.49 -7.87
C VAL A 67 -11.34 4.54 -6.82
N VAL A 68 -10.69 4.12 -5.75
CA VAL A 68 -10.29 4.98 -4.62
C VAL A 68 -8.77 4.95 -4.51
N ALA A 69 -8.13 6.11 -4.47
CA ALA A 69 -6.71 6.25 -4.16
C ALA A 69 -6.55 6.99 -2.83
N ILE A 70 -5.93 6.34 -1.86
CA ILE A 70 -5.72 6.88 -0.51
C ILE A 70 -4.38 7.59 -0.45
N GLN A 71 -4.36 8.82 0.10
CA GLN A 71 -3.15 9.57 0.40
C GLN A 71 -2.60 9.13 1.76
N ALA A 72 -1.33 8.76 1.83
CA ALA A 72 -0.66 8.45 3.09
C ALA A 72 -0.69 9.63 4.08
N LEU A 73 -0.69 9.34 5.38
CA LEU A 73 -0.91 10.33 6.43
C LEU A 73 0.27 11.29 6.67
N HIS A 74 1.47 11.02 6.12
CA HIS A 74 2.67 11.84 6.35
C HIS A 74 3.06 12.61 5.07
N PRO A 75 2.39 13.76 4.77
CA PRO A 75 2.73 14.59 3.63
C PRO A 75 4.02 15.37 3.86
N PHE A 76 4.78 15.57 2.78
CA PHE A 76 5.98 16.40 2.80
C PHE A 76 6.22 17.02 1.42
N TYR A 77 7.11 18.03 1.37
CA TYR A 77 7.51 18.66 0.12
C TYR A 77 8.73 17.98 -0.46
N THR A 78 8.68 17.68 -1.76
CA THR A 78 9.89 17.36 -2.52
C THR A 78 10.76 18.62 -2.70
N ARG A 79 12.00 18.44 -3.18
CA ARG A 79 12.87 19.58 -3.54
C ARG A 79 12.27 20.50 -4.61
N LYS A 80 11.28 20.02 -5.37
CA LYS A 80 10.55 20.78 -6.40
C LYS A 80 9.22 21.34 -5.87
N GLU A 81 9.07 21.46 -4.57
CA GLU A 81 7.88 21.99 -3.87
C GLU A 81 6.57 21.22 -4.17
N ARG A 82 6.68 20.01 -4.71
CA ARG A 82 5.51 19.15 -4.90
C ARG A 82 5.16 18.47 -3.58
N VAL A 83 3.87 18.49 -3.22
CA VAL A 83 3.37 17.74 -2.06
C VAL A 83 3.21 16.28 -2.43
N VAL A 84 3.89 15.43 -1.69
CA VAL A 84 3.86 13.98 -1.78
C VAL A 84 3.71 13.40 -0.37
N ALA A 85 3.64 12.07 -0.21
CA ALA A 85 3.50 11.48 1.12
C ALA A 85 4.27 10.19 1.29
N SER A 86 4.36 9.76 2.56
CA SER A 86 4.93 8.50 3.00
C SER A 86 3.96 7.80 3.94
N TRP A 87 3.85 6.47 3.84
CA TRP A 87 3.05 5.65 4.75
C TRP A 87 3.73 5.46 6.10
N MET A 88 5.05 5.40 6.11
CA MET A 88 5.85 5.22 7.32
C MET A 88 7.30 5.62 7.09
N THR A 89 8.01 5.91 8.17
CA THR A 89 9.45 6.06 8.20
C THR A 89 10.08 4.97 9.09
N ARG A 90 11.35 5.11 9.45
CA ARG A 90 11.98 4.22 10.43
C ARG A 90 11.55 4.57 11.85
N ASP A 91 11.37 5.86 12.11
CA ASP A 91 10.97 6.36 13.43
C ASP A 91 9.49 6.08 13.65
N ASP A 92 9.14 5.59 14.82
CA ASP A 92 7.76 5.26 15.24
C ASP A 92 6.96 4.44 14.21
N ARG A 93 7.68 3.54 13.50
CA ARG A 93 7.15 2.78 12.36
C ARG A 93 5.87 2.02 12.70
N GLU A 94 5.80 1.41 13.87
CA GLU A 94 4.66 0.60 14.29
C GLU A 94 3.42 1.48 14.50
N HIS A 95 3.57 2.65 15.12
CA HIS A 95 2.48 3.63 15.25
C HIS A 95 2.02 4.12 13.88
N ALA A 96 2.94 4.50 13.01
CA ALA A 96 2.60 4.95 11.65
C ALA A 96 1.84 3.87 10.85
N ILE A 97 2.21 2.59 11.00
CA ILE A 97 1.51 1.47 10.37
C ILE A 97 0.09 1.36 10.95
N ALA A 98 -0.06 1.34 12.28
CA ALA A 98 -1.35 1.19 12.94
C ALA A 98 -2.31 2.34 12.57
N ASP A 99 -1.83 3.58 12.60
CA ASP A 99 -2.61 4.77 12.24
C ASP A 99 -3.09 4.73 10.79
N ASN A 100 -2.21 4.32 9.86
CA ASN A 100 -2.59 4.20 8.46
C ASN A 100 -3.57 3.04 8.22
N VAL A 101 -3.43 1.91 8.90
CA VAL A 101 -4.38 0.78 8.79
C VAL A 101 -5.77 1.21 9.30
N ASP A 102 -5.86 1.85 10.48
CA ASP A 102 -7.13 2.38 11.00
C ASP A 102 -7.74 3.41 10.05
N TYR A 103 -6.92 4.31 9.54
CA TYR A 103 -7.36 5.31 8.57
C TYR A 103 -7.92 4.68 7.29
N VAL A 104 -7.29 3.63 6.76
CA VAL A 104 -7.81 2.86 5.60
C VAL A 104 -9.20 2.31 5.91
N GLY A 105 -9.43 1.72 7.09
CA GLY A 105 -10.75 1.24 7.50
C GLY A 105 -11.81 2.33 7.50
N ARG A 106 -11.48 3.48 8.06
CA ARG A 106 -12.37 4.65 8.05
C ARG A 106 -12.69 5.18 6.65
N VAL A 107 -11.73 5.11 5.72
CA VAL A 107 -11.98 5.44 4.31
C VAL A 107 -12.92 4.42 3.68
N LEU A 108 -12.71 3.11 3.89
CA LEU A 108 -13.60 2.07 3.36
C LEU A 108 -15.04 2.26 3.86
N ASP A 109 -15.23 2.51 5.15
CA ASP A 109 -16.55 2.75 5.73
C ASP A 109 -17.21 3.99 5.12
N ARG A 110 -16.47 5.08 4.98
CA ARG A 110 -16.97 6.32 4.40
C ARG A 110 -17.37 6.14 2.93
N VAL A 111 -16.54 5.47 2.13
CA VAL A 111 -16.84 5.18 0.72
C VAL A 111 -18.10 4.33 0.58
N ARG A 112 -18.26 3.31 1.42
CA ARG A 112 -19.46 2.44 1.43
C ARG A 112 -20.71 3.15 1.91
N GLN A 113 -20.59 4.16 2.76
CA GLN A 113 -21.72 5.01 3.19
C GLN A 113 -22.16 5.99 2.08
N GLU A 114 -21.21 6.53 1.32
CA GLU A 114 -21.47 7.56 0.29
C GLU A 114 -21.82 6.96 -1.08
N HIS A 115 -21.41 5.70 -1.34
CA HIS A 115 -21.58 5.05 -2.62
C HIS A 115 -22.19 3.65 -2.47
N GLN A 116 -23.06 3.28 -3.41
CA GLN A 116 -23.58 1.90 -3.48
C GLN A 116 -22.52 0.99 -4.06
N THR A 117 -21.83 0.21 -3.20
CA THR A 117 -20.78 -0.72 -3.59
C THR A 117 -21.22 -2.18 -3.51
N LYS A 118 -20.63 -3.02 -4.38
CA LYS A 118 -20.67 -4.47 -4.23
C LYS A 118 -19.80 -4.89 -3.04
N PRO A 119 -19.97 -6.12 -2.53
CA PRO A 119 -19.03 -6.69 -1.54
C PRO A 119 -17.60 -6.82 -2.08
N THR A 120 -17.43 -6.97 -3.41
CA THR A 120 -16.15 -7.15 -4.08
C THR A 120 -15.20 -5.99 -3.79
N LEU A 121 -14.02 -6.33 -3.25
CA LEU A 121 -12.96 -5.39 -2.89
C LEU A 121 -11.60 -5.94 -3.35
N VAL A 122 -10.88 -5.13 -4.13
CA VAL A 122 -9.51 -5.39 -4.52
C VAL A 122 -8.62 -4.26 -3.99
N PHE A 123 -7.50 -4.62 -3.39
CA PHE A 123 -6.46 -3.66 -3.03
C PHE A 123 -5.33 -3.68 -4.06
N ALA A 124 -4.80 -2.50 -4.37
CA ALA A 124 -3.66 -2.35 -5.28
C ALA A 124 -2.60 -1.45 -4.67
N GLY A 125 -1.33 -1.83 -4.71
CA GLY A 125 -0.26 -1.03 -4.14
C GLY A 125 1.03 -1.07 -4.95
N PHE A 126 1.73 0.07 -4.94
CA PHE A 126 3.02 0.22 -5.58
C PHE A 126 4.09 0.52 -4.53
N SER A 127 5.22 -0.20 -4.58
CA SER A 127 6.38 0.05 -3.71
C SER A 127 5.98 0.11 -2.23
N GLN A 128 6.24 1.20 -1.49
CA GLN A 128 5.82 1.36 -0.10
C GLN A 128 4.31 1.15 0.08
N GLY A 129 3.49 1.52 -0.91
CA GLY A 129 2.05 1.30 -0.91
C GLY A 129 1.65 -0.17 -1.08
N GLY A 130 2.48 -0.99 -1.73
CA GLY A 130 2.27 -2.45 -1.79
C GLY A 130 2.34 -3.08 -0.40
N ALA A 131 3.29 -2.65 0.42
CA ALA A 131 3.37 -3.08 1.83
C ALA A 131 2.12 -2.65 2.64
N MET A 132 1.51 -1.51 2.31
CA MET A 132 0.24 -1.10 2.93
C MET A 132 -0.96 -1.89 2.41
N ALA A 133 -0.97 -2.25 1.11
CA ALA A 133 -2.02 -3.10 0.54
C ALA A 133 -2.05 -4.49 1.21
N TYR A 134 -0.91 -5.11 1.46
CA TYR A 134 -0.82 -6.34 2.24
C TYR A 134 -1.38 -6.18 3.65
N ARG A 135 -1.01 -5.10 4.35
CA ARG A 135 -1.52 -4.82 5.70
C ARG A 135 -3.01 -4.55 5.72
N ALA A 136 -3.50 -3.78 4.75
CA ALA A 136 -4.94 -3.56 4.61
C ALA A 136 -5.70 -4.89 4.41
N ALA A 137 -5.19 -5.78 3.55
CA ALA A 137 -5.80 -7.09 3.32
C ALA A 137 -5.72 -8.04 4.53
N ALA A 138 -4.73 -7.86 5.39
CA ALA A 138 -4.62 -8.61 6.64
C ALA A 138 -5.68 -8.19 7.68
N HIS A 139 -6.21 -6.98 7.58
CA HIS A 139 -7.20 -6.42 8.51
C HIS A 139 -8.61 -6.32 7.92
N TYR A 140 -8.72 -6.12 6.62
CA TYR A 140 -9.99 -5.93 5.90
C TYR A 140 -10.11 -6.97 4.80
N ARG A 141 -11.16 -7.78 4.86
CA ARG A 141 -11.39 -8.84 3.87
C ARG A 141 -11.44 -8.23 2.47
N ALA A 142 -10.56 -8.72 1.60
CA ALA A 142 -10.49 -8.40 0.18
C ALA A 142 -10.60 -9.68 -0.65
N ASP A 143 -10.94 -9.54 -1.94
CA ASP A 143 -11.10 -10.65 -2.88
C ASP A 143 -9.86 -10.81 -3.77
N GLY A 144 -8.98 -9.79 -3.84
CA GLY A 144 -7.74 -9.83 -4.60
C GLY A 144 -6.74 -8.76 -4.15
N LEU A 145 -5.45 -9.01 -4.43
CA LEU A 145 -4.35 -8.08 -4.24
C LEU A 145 -3.57 -7.90 -5.54
N ILE A 146 -3.30 -6.65 -5.92
CA ILE A 146 -2.43 -6.25 -7.02
C ILE A 146 -1.22 -5.54 -6.42
N ILE A 147 -0.07 -6.18 -6.43
CA ILE A 147 1.15 -5.69 -5.77
C ILE A 147 2.23 -5.47 -6.82
N LEU A 148 2.68 -4.24 -6.96
CA LEU A 148 3.75 -3.88 -7.87
C LEU A 148 4.99 -3.45 -7.10
N ALA A 149 6.11 -4.16 -7.34
CA ALA A 149 7.44 -3.81 -6.87
C ALA A 149 7.53 -3.58 -5.35
N ALA A 150 6.97 -4.49 -4.54
CA ALA A 150 6.92 -4.37 -3.08
C ALA A 150 7.13 -5.69 -2.36
N ASP A 151 7.96 -5.65 -1.32
CA ASP A 151 8.17 -6.79 -0.42
C ASP A 151 6.92 -7.09 0.42
N VAL A 152 6.66 -8.37 0.68
CA VAL A 152 5.68 -8.79 1.69
C VAL A 152 6.18 -8.38 3.08
N PRO A 153 5.39 -7.59 3.84
CA PRO A 153 5.84 -7.18 5.17
C PRO A 153 5.97 -8.37 6.13
N PRO A 154 7.08 -8.45 6.91
CA PRO A 154 7.26 -9.54 7.88
C PRO A 154 6.12 -9.63 8.91
N ASP A 155 5.58 -8.49 9.33
CA ASP A 155 4.46 -8.41 10.26
C ASP A 155 3.16 -9.05 9.71
N VAL A 156 3.02 -9.18 8.38
CA VAL A 156 1.88 -9.84 7.75
C VAL A 156 2.06 -11.37 7.73
N VAL A 157 3.23 -11.87 7.30
CA VAL A 157 3.45 -13.32 7.15
C VAL A 157 3.71 -14.05 8.46
N THR A 158 4.11 -13.34 9.52
CA THR A 158 4.35 -13.94 10.85
C THR A 158 3.09 -14.05 11.71
N GLN A 159 1.99 -13.41 11.32
CA GLN A 159 0.72 -13.52 12.04
C GLN A 159 0.08 -14.90 11.84
N GLN A 160 -0.14 -15.66 12.91
CA GLN A 160 -0.59 -17.06 12.89
C GLN A 160 -1.97 -17.32 12.27
N ARG A 161 -2.71 -16.33 11.77
CA ARG A 161 -4.08 -16.48 11.24
C ARG A 161 -4.43 -15.46 10.15
N VAL A 162 -3.46 -14.86 9.50
CA VAL A 162 -3.78 -13.94 8.39
C VAL A 162 -4.17 -14.76 7.16
N THR A 163 -5.38 -14.55 6.68
CA THR A 163 -5.84 -15.09 5.40
C THR A 163 -5.77 -13.97 4.37
N LEU A 164 -4.79 -14.01 3.50
CA LEU A 164 -4.72 -13.11 2.35
C LEU A 164 -5.52 -13.66 1.18
N PRO A 165 -6.13 -12.80 0.36
CA PRO A 165 -6.74 -13.20 -0.90
C PRO A 165 -5.66 -13.60 -1.93
N PRO A 166 -6.03 -14.10 -3.12
CA PRO A 166 -5.10 -14.28 -4.22
C PRO A 166 -4.31 -13.00 -4.52
N VAL A 167 -3.04 -13.14 -4.83
CA VAL A 167 -2.09 -12.02 -5.02
C VAL A 167 -1.49 -12.08 -6.41
N LEU A 168 -1.54 -10.98 -7.15
CA LEU A 168 -0.71 -10.74 -8.32
C LEU A 168 0.50 -9.90 -7.89
N ILE A 169 1.72 -10.42 -8.11
CA ILE A 169 2.97 -9.70 -7.88
C ILE A 169 3.56 -9.25 -9.22
N GLY A 170 3.93 -7.97 -9.32
CA GLY A 170 4.63 -7.41 -10.47
C GLY A 170 6.06 -7.03 -10.16
N ARG A 171 7.00 -7.36 -11.08
CA ARG A 171 8.41 -6.97 -10.99
C ARG A 171 8.99 -6.60 -12.35
N GLY A 172 9.69 -5.47 -12.39
CA GLY A 172 10.54 -5.12 -13.54
C GLY A 172 11.87 -5.88 -13.51
N ILE A 173 12.35 -6.35 -14.65
CA ILE A 173 13.64 -7.07 -14.75
C ILE A 173 14.84 -6.20 -14.39
N ARG A 174 14.69 -4.86 -14.45
CA ARG A 174 15.69 -3.85 -14.08
C ARG A 174 15.35 -3.12 -12.78
N ASP A 175 14.49 -3.71 -11.94
CA ASP A 175 14.19 -3.14 -10.64
C ASP A 175 15.30 -3.43 -9.63
N ASP A 176 16.00 -2.39 -9.19
CA ASP A 176 17.09 -2.49 -8.22
C ASP A 176 16.59 -2.53 -6.76
N TRP A 177 15.31 -2.22 -6.53
CA TRP A 177 14.68 -2.24 -5.20
C TRP A 177 13.97 -3.56 -4.93
N TYR A 178 13.09 -3.99 -5.84
CA TYR A 178 12.36 -5.24 -5.76
C TYR A 178 12.99 -6.24 -6.73
N THR A 179 14.07 -6.87 -6.28
CA THR A 179 14.88 -7.78 -7.08
C THR A 179 14.23 -9.15 -7.25
N GLU A 180 14.71 -9.94 -8.22
CA GLU A 180 14.26 -11.33 -8.41
C GLU A 180 14.38 -12.18 -7.13
N ALA A 181 15.46 -12.00 -6.36
CA ALA A 181 15.66 -12.73 -5.11
C ALA A 181 14.57 -12.41 -4.07
N LYS A 182 14.11 -11.16 -4.02
CA LYS A 182 12.99 -10.73 -3.16
C LYS A 182 11.66 -11.31 -3.64
N GLU A 183 11.37 -11.21 -4.94
CA GLU A 183 10.15 -11.80 -5.51
C GLU A 183 10.07 -13.30 -5.20
N LEU A 184 11.14 -14.06 -5.44
CA LEU A 184 11.19 -15.50 -5.16
C LEU A 184 10.98 -15.81 -3.66
N ALA A 185 11.54 -14.99 -2.77
CA ALA A 185 11.35 -15.14 -1.34
C ALA A 185 9.89 -14.86 -0.93
N ASP A 186 9.28 -13.81 -1.48
CA ASP A 186 7.90 -13.43 -1.21
C ASP A 186 6.89 -14.46 -1.75
N VAL A 187 7.08 -14.91 -2.99
CA VAL A 187 6.26 -15.98 -3.58
C VAL A 187 6.31 -17.23 -2.72
N LYS A 188 7.52 -17.63 -2.28
CA LYS A 188 7.70 -18.77 -1.39
C LYS A 188 6.99 -18.57 -0.04
N ALA A 189 7.13 -17.40 0.57
CA ALA A 189 6.51 -17.10 1.87
C ALA A 189 4.98 -17.15 1.79
N LEU A 190 4.40 -16.52 0.78
CA LEU A 190 2.95 -16.49 0.54
C LEU A 190 2.41 -17.89 0.20
N THR A 191 3.08 -18.65 -0.67
CA THR A 191 2.67 -20.01 -1.04
C THR A 191 2.71 -20.94 0.18
N ASN A 192 3.74 -20.82 1.03
CA ASN A 192 3.84 -21.58 2.29
C ASN A 192 2.71 -21.21 3.27
N ALA A 193 2.20 -20.00 3.20
CA ALA A 193 1.04 -19.54 3.96
C ALA A 193 -0.32 -19.96 3.32
N GLY A 194 -0.30 -20.70 2.20
CA GLY A 194 -1.50 -21.15 1.50
C GLY A 194 -2.15 -20.10 0.59
N VAL A 195 -1.45 -19.01 0.28
CA VAL A 195 -1.94 -17.95 -0.60
C VAL A 195 -1.65 -18.31 -2.05
N HIS A 196 -2.65 -18.15 -2.93
CA HIS A 196 -2.43 -18.25 -4.38
C HIS A 196 -1.69 -17.02 -4.88
N VAL A 197 -0.61 -17.23 -5.63
CA VAL A 197 0.26 -16.15 -6.13
C VAL A 197 0.49 -16.30 -7.62
N ASP A 198 0.13 -15.27 -8.37
CA ASP A 198 0.51 -15.08 -9.75
C ASP A 198 1.65 -14.06 -9.85
N SER A 199 2.61 -14.26 -10.75
CA SER A 199 3.72 -13.34 -10.98
C SER A 199 3.69 -12.79 -12.39
N CYS A 200 3.91 -11.47 -12.52
CA CYS A 200 4.10 -10.77 -13.77
C CYS A 200 5.48 -10.11 -13.81
N VAL A 201 6.42 -10.71 -14.52
CA VAL A 201 7.75 -10.13 -14.77
C VAL A 201 7.75 -9.43 -16.12
N PHE A 202 8.16 -8.16 -16.14
CA PHE A 202 8.09 -7.33 -17.34
C PHE A 202 9.41 -6.60 -17.62
N ASP A 203 9.60 -6.17 -18.87
CA ASP A 203 10.73 -5.33 -19.25
C ASP A 203 10.50 -3.89 -18.77
N GLY A 204 11.14 -3.54 -17.65
CA GLY A 204 10.98 -2.25 -16.97
C GLY A 204 11.82 -2.19 -15.70
N GLY A 205 11.77 -1.06 -15.02
CA GLY A 205 12.37 -0.82 -13.70
C GLY A 205 11.33 -0.83 -12.58
N HIS A 206 11.54 0.05 -11.58
CA HIS A 206 10.63 0.27 -10.46
C HIS A 206 9.48 1.20 -10.86
N GLU A 207 8.55 0.72 -11.70
CA GLU A 207 7.56 1.55 -12.37
C GLU A 207 6.32 0.77 -12.82
N TRP A 208 5.22 1.48 -13.07
CA TRP A 208 4.04 0.96 -13.74
C TRP A 208 4.28 0.82 -15.24
N THR A 209 3.93 -0.34 -15.83
CA THR A 209 4.03 -0.60 -17.27
C THR A 209 2.71 -1.14 -17.82
N ASP A 210 2.49 -1.02 -19.13
CA ASP A 210 1.28 -1.56 -19.75
C ASP A 210 1.17 -3.09 -19.68
N PRO A 211 2.28 -3.86 -19.80
CA PRO A 211 2.22 -5.30 -19.52
C PRO A 211 1.71 -5.63 -18.12
N PHE A 212 2.17 -4.91 -17.07
CA PHE A 212 1.68 -5.14 -15.72
C PHE A 212 0.22 -4.70 -15.55
N ARG A 213 -0.21 -3.57 -16.14
CA ARG A 213 -1.63 -3.15 -16.11
C ARG A 213 -2.54 -4.18 -16.77
N THR A 214 -2.07 -4.80 -17.88
CA THR A 214 -2.81 -5.90 -18.53
C THR A 214 -2.90 -7.12 -17.63
N ALA A 215 -1.81 -7.52 -16.96
CA ALA A 215 -1.86 -8.59 -15.97
C ALA A 215 -2.79 -8.26 -14.80
N ALA A 216 -2.73 -7.02 -14.29
CA ALA A 216 -3.59 -6.55 -13.19
C ALA A 216 -5.09 -6.64 -13.51
N SER A 217 -5.49 -6.51 -14.79
CA SER A 217 -6.88 -6.64 -15.20
C SER A 217 -7.47 -8.04 -14.97
N THR A 218 -6.64 -9.06 -14.81
CA THR A 218 -7.10 -10.44 -14.53
C THR A 218 -7.56 -10.64 -13.08
N VAL A 219 -7.24 -9.68 -12.20
CA VAL A 219 -7.63 -9.70 -10.79
C VAL A 219 -8.98 -8.98 -10.57
N LEU A 220 -9.42 -8.17 -11.54
CA LEU A 220 -10.67 -7.43 -11.53
C LEU A 220 -11.83 -8.27 -12.06
#